data_ec293b02f675cab208a82e85fbc9933d
#
_entry.id   ec293b02f675cab208a82e85fbc9933d
#
_cell.length_a   1.000
_cell.length_b   1.000
_cell.length_c   1.000
_cell.angle_alpha   90.00
_cell.angle_beta   90.00
_cell.angle_gamma   90.00
#
_symmetry.space_group_name_H-M   'P 1'
#
loop_
_entity.id
_entity.type
_entity.pdbx_description
1 polymer ?
#
loop_
_entity_poly.entity_id
_entity_poly.type
_entity_poly.pdbx_seq_one_letter_code
_entity_poly.pdbx_strand_id
1 'polypeptide(L)'
;MDALTIAFTRYSFIQYLNNMNAHSDKSPSTYGIEQKELYRDSHGKLRFVPPMPLNEFRSEAKKHLEDILVSIKAKNKVMTKNPNKTKCAKGKTKTTLQLTPRGQLHNETIYGRIRQYATKEERVGSAFNAEKIATVANKRLREALAARLRQFNGDPKKAFTGQNSLEKKPIYLDAAHTVCVPPKVKTVTLEPTYTLRKEVNKDLNVEKVIDPHIRRILKERLKEYNNNAKEAFSNLEENPIWLNKERGIAIKRVTISGVSNAIALHDKHDHHGKKLLDSEGRPMPTDFVSTSNNHHVAIFRDAEGNLQEHIVSFFEATMRASQHLPVIERDYNKELGWQFLFTMKQNEYFVFPNEKTGFNPNETDLLDPKNYAEISRNLFRVQKLATKDYWFRHHLETTTNTTKELSNLIWRRVTALNKLNGIVKVRVNHIGQIVAVGEY
;
A
#
# COMPACT_ATOMS: atom_id res chain seq x y z
N MET A 1 29.15 -10.23 -9.75
CA MET A 1 30.63 -10.40 -9.66
C MET A 1 31.02 -11.84 -9.96
N ASP A 2 30.50 -12.83 -9.23
CA ASP A 2 30.91 -14.24 -9.37
C ASP A 2 30.72 -14.80 -10.78
N ALA A 3 29.58 -14.52 -11.43
CA ALA A 3 29.34 -14.95 -12.82
C ALA A 3 30.35 -14.38 -13.81
N LEU A 4 30.75 -13.12 -13.67
CA LEU A 4 31.79 -12.49 -14.48
C LEU A 4 33.16 -13.10 -14.21
N THR A 5 33.47 -13.39 -12.95
CA THR A 5 34.73 -14.08 -12.58
C THR A 5 34.78 -15.46 -13.19
N ILE A 6 33.70 -16.24 -13.14
CA ILE A 6 33.60 -17.57 -13.73
C ILE A 6 33.79 -17.49 -15.27
N ALA A 7 33.07 -16.56 -15.93
CA ALA A 7 33.16 -16.37 -17.37
C ALA A 7 34.58 -15.98 -17.84
N PHE A 8 35.34 -15.29 -16.96
CA PHE A 8 36.72 -14.86 -17.24
C PHE A 8 37.79 -15.84 -16.78
N THR A 9 37.39 -17.01 -16.26
CA THR A 9 38.32 -18.02 -15.74
C THR A 9 38.45 -19.18 -16.72
N ARG A 10 39.68 -19.49 -17.10
CA ARG A 10 40.00 -20.69 -17.90
C ARG A 10 40.29 -21.87 -16.97
N TYR A 11 40.07 -23.09 -17.48
CA TYR A 11 40.41 -24.30 -16.73
C TYR A 11 41.90 -24.36 -16.36
N SER A 12 42.79 -23.91 -17.27
CA SER A 12 44.23 -23.79 -17.00
C SER A 12 44.61 -22.91 -15.78
N PHE A 13 43.81 -21.86 -15.53
CA PHE A 13 44.01 -20.99 -14.35
C PHE A 13 43.72 -21.75 -13.06
N ILE A 14 42.63 -22.52 -13.02
CA ILE A 14 42.27 -23.37 -11.91
C ILE A 14 43.33 -24.44 -11.66
N GLN A 15 43.76 -25.11 -12.74
CA GLN A 15 44.80 -26.14 -12.68
C GLN A 15 46.12 -25.58 -12.17
N TYR A 16 46.52 -24.38 -12.61
CA TYR A 16 47.74 -23.72 -12.12
C TYR A 16 47.66 -23.43 -10.65
N LEU A 17 46.57 -22.83 -10.16
CA LEU A 17 46.40 -22.51 -8.75
C LEU A 17 46.33 -23.75 -7.86
N ASN A 18 45.69 -24.82 -8.34
CA ASN A 18 45.63 -26.08 -7.59
C ASN A 18 47.03 -26.74 -7.51
N ASN A 19 47.81 -26.74 -8.60
CA ASN A 19 49.15 -27.27 -8.59
C ASN A 19 50.09 -26.47 -7.69
N MET A 20 49.98 -25.14 -7.67
CA MET A 20 50.75 -24.27 -6.77
C MET A 20 50.40 -24.48 -5.30
N ASN A 21 49.13 -24.81 -4.99
CA ASN A 21 48.71 -25.12 -3.62
C ASN A 21 49.15 -26.53 -3.16
N ALA A 22 49.22 -27.48 -4.11
CA ALA A 22 49.57 -28.89 -3.79
C ALA A 22 51.05 -29.16 -3.70
N HIS A 23 51.89 -28.39 -4.41
CA HIS A 23 53.32 -28.63 -4.51
C HIS A 23 54.15 -27.35 -4.27
N SER A 24 55.12 -27.42 -3.38
CA SER A 24 56.09 -26.34 -3.15
C SER A 24 57.04 -26.14 -4.33
N ASP A 25 57.28 -27.15 -5.13
CA ASP A 25 58.16 -27.12 -6.32
C ASP A 25 57.35 -27.11 -7.60
N LYS A 26 57.85 -26.35 -8.61
CA LYS A 26 57.22 -26.24 -9.90
C LYS A 26 57.30 -27.57 -10.67
N SER A 27 56.14 -28.18 -10.90
CA SER A 27 56.05 -29.34 -11.81
C SER A 27 56.21 -28.93 -13.25
N PRO A 28 56.65 -29.84 -14.17
CA PRO A 28 56.72 -29.55 -15.63
C PRO A 28 55.41 -29.06 -16.22
N SER A 29 54.26 -29.52 -15.70
CA SER A 29 52.94 -29.08 -16.10
C SER A 29 52.65 -27.63 -15.70
N THR A 30 53.10 -27.20 -14.55
CA THR A 30 52.98 -25.83 -14.08
C THR A 30 53.80 -24.86 -14.94
N TYR A 31 55.03 -25.26 -15.33
CA TYR A 31 55.89 -24.46 -16.18
C TYR A 31 55.26 -24.20 -17.57
N GLY A 32 54.66 -25.22 -18.19
CA GLY A 32 53.97 -25.06 -19.49
C GLY A 32 52.79 -24.11 -19.42
N ILE A 33 52.08 -24.07 -18.28
CA ILE A 33 50.98 -23.12 -18.06
C ILE A 33 51.51 -21.71 -17.83
N GLU A 34 52.60 -21.56 -17.06
CA GLU A 34 53.24 -20.26 -16.83
C GLU A 34 53.67 -19.59 -18.13
N GLN A 35 54.29 -20.30 -19.04
CA GLN A 35 54.75 -19.76 -20.32
C GLN A 35 53.61 -19.29 -21.23
N LYS A 36 52.46 -19.96 -21.18
CA LYS A 36 51.32 -19.70 -22.11
C LYS A 36 50.30 -18.75 -21.56
N GLU A 37 50.07 -18.79 -20.24
CA GLU A 37 48.91 -18.18 -19.63
C GLU A 37 49.26 -17.07 -18.63
N LEU A 38 50.54 -16.84 -18.30
CA LEU A 38 50.97 -15.81 -17.40
C LEU A 38 51.93 -14.81 -18.02
N TYR A 39 51.87 -13.58 -17.59
CA TYR A 39 52.84 -12.52 -17.90
C TYR A 39 53.23 -11.76 -16.63
N ARG A 40 54.34 -11.06 -16.68
CA ARG A 40 54.73 -10.14 -15.61
C ARG A 40 54.24 -8.74 -15.91
N ASP A 41 53.53 -8.14 -14.94
CA ASP A 41 53.13 -6.75 -15.08
C ASP A 41 54.32 -5.79 -14.85
N SER A 42 54.06 -4.48 -15.01
CA SER A 42 55.07 -3.42 -14.82
C SER A 42 55.69 -3.38 -13.42
N HIS A 43 55.04 -4.03 -12.44
CA HIS A 43 55.52 -4.15 -11.06
C HIS A 43 56.17 -5.52 -10.77
N GLY A 44 56.43 -6.33 -11.81
CA GLY A 44 57.05 -7.65 -11.69
C GLY A 44 56.13 -8.75 -11.16
N LYS A 45 54.82 -8.49 -10.94
CA LYS A 45 53.88 -9.48 -10.46
C LYS A 45 53.36 -10.36 -11.60
N LEU A 46 53.27 -11.66 -11.33
CA LEU A 46 52.66 -12.60 -12.27
C LEU A 46 51.14 -12.38 -12.34
N ARG A 47 50.65 -12.27 -13.58
CA ARG A 47 49.25 -12.10 -13.91
C ARG A 47 48.84 -13.12 -14.99
N PHE A 48 47.60 -13.60 -14.91
CA PHE A 48 47.06 -14.40 -15.98
C PHE A 48 46.80 -13.53 -17.21
N VAL A 49 47.10 -14.07 -18.41
CA VAL A 49 46.72 -13.47 -19.66
C VAL A 49 45.19 -13.55 -19.78
N PRO A 50 44.48 -12.42 -19.83
CA PRO A 50 43.02 -12.44 -19.88
C PRO A 50 42.53 -13.12 -21.18
N PRO A 51 41.40 -13.85 -21.14
CA PRO A 51 40.82 -14.50 -22.32
C PRO A 51 40.51 -13.57 -23.49
N MET A 52 40.28 -12.30 -23.20
CA MET A 52 40.10 -11.20 -24.15
C MET A 52 40.68 -9.90 -23.52
N PRO A 53 40.96 -8.87 -24.38
CA PRO A 53 41.41 -7.58 -23.90
C PRO A 53 40.43 -6.97 -22.88
N LEU A 54 40.94 -6.39 -21.82
CA LEU A 54 40.11 -5.91 -20.68
C LEU A 54 39.06 -4.86 -21.08
N ASN A 55 39.39 -4.02 -22.07
CA ASN A 55 38.45 -3.01 -22.56
C ASN A 55 37.30 -3.64 -23.36
N GLU A 56 37.60 -4.65 -24.17
CA GLU A 56 36.60 -5.41 -24.93
C GLU A 56 35.68 -6.18 -23.97
N PHE A 57 36.28 -6.84 -22.96
CA PHE A 57 35.51 -7.51 -21.89
C PHE A 57 34.56 -6.56 -21.16
N ARG A 58 35.03 -5.36 -20.82
CA ARG A 58 34.20 -4.37 -20.15
C ARG A 58 33.04 -3.91 -21.03
N SER A 59 33.30 -3.69 -22.33
CA SER A 59 32.26 -3.28 -23.27
C SER A 59 31.21 -4.37 -23.47
N GLU A 60 31.65 -5.61 -23.64
CA GLU A 60 30.76 -6.75 -23.81
C GLU A 60 29.96 -7.05 -22.53
N ALA A 61 30.63 -7.04 -21.37
CA ALA A 61 29.96 -7.20 -20.10
C ALA A 61 28.91 -6.10 -19.84
N LYS A 62 29.23 -4.84 -20.21
CA LYS A 62 28.27 -3.73 -20.11
C LYS A 62 27.07 -3.96 -21.02
N LYS A 63 27.27 -4.36 -22.27
CA LYS A 63 26.20 -4.67 -23.23
C LYS A 63 25.27 -5.75 -22.67
N HIS A 64 25.82 -6.87 -22.18
CA HIS A 64 25.01 -7.93 -21.57
C HIS A 64 24.31 -7.52 -20.31
N LEU A 65 24.90 -6.63 -19.49
CA LEU A 65 24.24 -6.10 -18.29
C LEU A 65 23.06 -5.16 -18.62
N GLU A 66 23.15 -4.43 -19.74
CA GLU A 66 22.05 -3.56 -20.20
C GLU A 66 20.84 -4.36 -20.69
N ASP A 67 21.06 -5.58 -21.22
CA ASP A 67 20.02 -6.48 -21.72
C ASP A 67 19.38 -7.36 -20.62
N ILE A 68 19.92 -7.37 -19.40
CA ILE A 68 19.40 -8.21 -18.31
C ILE A 68 18.08 -7.66 -17.77
N LEU A 69 17.07 -8.50 -17.69
CA LEU A 69 15.84 -8.24 -16.95
C LEU A 69 15.82 -9.05 -15.65
N VAL A 70 15.86 -8.37 -14.49
CA VAL A 70 15.84 -9.02 -13.19
C VAL A 70 14.41 -9.34 -12.77
N SER A 71 14.15 -10.59 -12.42
CA SER A 71 12.84 -11.10 -12.00
C SER A 71 12.84 -11.45 -10.51
N ILE A 72 11.82 -10.97 -9.80
CA ILE A 72 11.53 -11.34 -8.42
C ILE A 72 10.20 -12.08 -8.41
N LYS A 73 10.17 -13.23 -7.75
CA LYS A 73 8.96 -14.06 -7.69
C LYS A 73 7.81 -13.32 -6.99
N ALA A 74 6.73 -13.09 -7.73
CA ALA A 74 5.50 -12.57 -7.14
C ALA A 74 4.81 -13.62 -6.26
N LYS A 75 4.30 -13.20 -5.09
CA LYS A 75 3.53 -14.06 -4.19
C LYS A 75 2.06 -14.11 -4.66
N ASN A 76 1.74 -15.03 -5.56
CA ASN A 76 0.42 -15.09 -6.21
C ASN A 76 -0.63 -15.90 -5.46
N LYS A 77 -0.23 -16.75 -4.50
CA LYS A 77 -1.18 -17.61 -3.77
C LYS A 77 -1.77 -16.88 -2.57
N VAL A 78 -3.06 -16.68 -2.57
CA VAL A 78 -3.82 -16.13 -1.43
C VAL A 78 -3.98 -17.17 -0.31
N MET A 79 -4.26 -18.42 -0.68
CA MET A 79 -4.49 -19.53 0.25
C MET A 79 -3.67 -20.77 -0.12
N THR A 80 -3.38 -21.60 0.89
CA THR A 80 -2.78 -22.92 0.71
C THR A 80 -3.75 -23.99 1.16
N LYS A 81 -3.85 -25.07 0.39
CA LYS A 81 -4.60 -26.29 0.78
C LYS A 81 -3.69 -27.18 1.59
N ASN A 82 -3.99 -27.37 2.86
CA ASN A 82 -3.26 -28.24 3.77
C ASN A 82 -4.11 -29.46 4.13
N PRO A 83 -3.65 -30.68 3.86
CA PRO A 83 -4.33 -31.89 4.32
C PRO A 83 -4.11 -32.02 5.83
N ASN A 84 -5.19 -32.01 6.60
CA ASN A 84 -5.19 -32.30 8.03
C ASN A 84 -5.64 -33.74 8.27
N LYS A 85 -4.78 -34.52 8.88
CA LYS A 85 -5.04 -35.94 9.21
C LYS A 85 -5.44 -36.05 10.68
N THR A 86 -6.70 -36.30 10.95
CA THR A 86 -7.23 -36.51 12.31
C THR A 86 -7.45 -38.00 12.55
N LYS A 87 -6.92 -38.54 13.64
CA LYS A 87 -7.20 -39.90 14.08
C LYS A 87 -8.64 -39.96 14.66
N CYS A 88 -9.48 -40.72 14.06
CA CYS A 88 -10.85 -40.99 14.55
C CYS A 88 -10.86 -42.19 15.49
N ALA A 89 -11.94 -42.36 16.30
CA ALA A 89 -12.19 -43.55 17.07
C ALA A 89 -12.15 -44.79 16.14
N LYS A 90 -11.61 -45.90 16.61
CA LYS A 90 -11.38 -47.17 15.85
C LYS A 90 -10.16 -47.12 14.88
N GLY A 91 -9.15 -46.28 15.13
CA GLY A 91 -7.90 -46.30 14.36
C GLY A 91 -7.99 -45.80 12.92
N LYS A 92 -9.14 -45.34 12.45
CA LYS A 92 -9.31 -44.75 11.10
C LYS A 92 -8.78 -43.32 11.08
N THR A 93 -8.07 -43.00 10.04
CA THR A 93 -7.58 -41.60 9.80
C THR A 93 -8.52 -40.89 8.84
N LYS A 94 -9.10 -39.78 9.28
CA LYS A 94 -9.86 -38.88 8.41
C LYS A 94 -8.94 -37.78 7.92
N THR A 95 -8.84 -37.61 6.61
CA THR A 95 -8.12 -36.52 5.98
C THR A 95 -9.11 -35.43 5.58
N THR A 96 -8.98 -34.25 6.15
CA THR A 96 -9.76 -33.04 5.77
C THR A 96 -8.84 -32.03 5.13
N LEU A 97 -9.32 -31.39 4.08
CA LEU A 97 -8.59 -30.32 3.42
C LEU A 97 -8.92 -28.99 4.09
N GLN A 98 -7.91 -28.33 4.66
CA GLN A 98 -8.05 -27.01 5.26
C GLN A 98 -7.42 -25.94 4.38
N LEU A 99 -8.10 -24.80 4.24
CA LEU A 99 -7.60 -23.63 3.54
C LEU A 99 -6.91 -22.71 4.55
N THR A 100 -5.63 -22.44 4.34
CA THR A 100 -4.83 -21.56 5.21
C THR A 100 -4.44 -20.30 4.44
N PRO A 101 -4.80 -19.11 4.92
CA PRO A 101 -4.38 -17.84 4.32
C PRO A 101 -2.86 -17.68 4.31
N ARG A 102 -2.33 -17.08 3.27
CA ARG A 102 -0.88 -16.85 3.07
C ARG A 102 -0.36 -15.51 3.55
N GLY A 103 -1.18 -14.76 4.27
CA GLY A 103 -0.82 -13.46 4.81
C GLY A 103 -1.73 -13.07 5.96
N GLN A 104 -1.45 -11.94 6.56
CA GLN A 104 -2.26 -11.36 7.63
C GLN A 104 -3.58 -10.86 7.05
N LEU A 105 -4.71 -11.35 7.58
CA LEU A 105 -6.04 -10.98 7.13
C LEU A 105 -6.45 -9.58 7.61
N HIS A 106 -6.12 -9.28 8.85
CA HIS A 106 -6.45 -8.02 9.49
C HIS A 106 -5.40 -7.66 10.54
N ASN A 107 -5.28 -6.39 10.86
CA ASN A 107 -4.31 -5.91 11.83
C ASN A 107 -4.81 -6.11 13.26
N GLU A 108 -6.02 -5.62 13.55
CA GLU A 108 -6.61 -5.66 14.88
C GLU A 108 -8.13 -5.84 14.78
N THR A 109 -8.72 -6.49 15.78
CA THR A 109 -10.17 -6.59 15.92
C THR A 109 -10.74 -5.26 16.40
N ILE A 110 -11.78 -4.80 15.78
CA ILE A 110 -12.49 -3.55 16.11
C ILE A 110 -13.60 -3.89 17.11
N TYR A 111 -13.62 -3.17 18.26
CA TYR A 111 -14.53 -3.49 19.37
C TYR A 111 -15.98 -3.13 19.11
N GLY A 112 -16.24 -2.13 18.29
CA GLY A 112 -17.61 -1.75 18.03
C GLY A 112 -17.75 -0.54 17.11
N ARG A 113 -18.99 -0.23 16.81
CA ARG A 113 -19.39 0.94 16.04
C ARG A 113 -20.10 1.92 17.00
N ILE A 114 -19.63 3.14 17.05
CA ILE A 114 -20.23 4.23 17.80
C ILE A 114 -20.61 5.37 16.85
N ARG A 115 -21.47 6.27 17.33
CA ARG A 115 -21.74 7.53 16.65
C ARG A 115 -21.05 8.65 17.39
N GLN A 116 -20.29 9.46 16.68
CA GLN A 116 -19.62 10.65 17.24
C GLN A 116 -19.98 11.89 16.43
N TYR A 117 -20.02 13.02 17.12
CA TYR A 117 -20.14 14.31 16.45
C TYR A 117 -18.83 14.66 15.76
N ALA A 118 -18.87 14.76 14.44
CA ALA A 118 -17.78 15.26 13.62
C ALA A 118 -18.03 16.75 13.32
N THR A 119 -17.05 17.60 13.61
CA THR A 119 -17.11 19.03 13.32
C THR A 119 -16.23 19.35 12.13
N LYS A 120 -16.78 19.97 11.10
CA LYS A 120 -16.07 20.39 9.88
C LYS A 120 -16.29 21.88 9.67
N GLU A 121 -15.25 22.61 9.23
CA GLU A 121 -15.42 23.96 8.70
C GLU A 121 -15.69 23.90 7.21
N GLU A 122 -16.84 24.41 6.80
CA GLU A 122 -17.27 24.36 5.41
C GLU A 122 -17.65 25.75 4.92
N ARG A 123 -17.28 26.04 3.67
CA ARG A 123 -17.64 27.31 3.02
C ARG A 123 -19.10 27.25 2.58
N VAL A 124 -19.85 28.27 2.95
CA VAL A 124 -21.25 28.42 2.52
C VAL A 124 -21.31 28.65 1.03
N GLY A 125 -22.09 27.85 0.31
CA GLY A 125 -22.18 27.88 -1.13
C GLY A 125 -23.31 26.99 -1.67
N SER A 126 -23.17 26.52 -2.91
CA SER A 126 -24.18 25.71 -3.63
C SER A 126 -24.59 24.41 -2.94
N ALA A 127 -23.77 23.89 -2.03
CA ALA A 127 -24.06 22.67 -1.27
C ALA A 127 -24.93 22.90 -0.02
N PHE A 128 -25.19 24.18 0.37
CA PHE A 128 -25.92 24.51 1.59
C PHE A 128 -27.43 24.48 1.39
N ASN A 129 -27.98 23.29 1.19
CA ASN A 129 -29.42 23.03 1.20
C ASN A 129 -29.97 23.05 2.64
N ALA A 130 -31.26 22.85 2.81
CA ALA A 130 -31.93 22.87 4.12
C ALA A 130 -31.35 21.84 5.12
N GLU A 131 -31.03 20.62 4.64
CA GLU A 131 -30.44 19.58 5.45
C GLU A 131 -29.02 19.96 5.92
N LYS A 132 -28.20 20.52 5.02
CA LYS A 132 -26.87 20.97 5.35
C LYS A 132 -26.87 22.14 6.35
N ILE A 133 -27.77 23.10 6.17
CA ILE A 133 -27.96 24.22 7.10
C ILE A 133 -28.36 23.72 8.49
N ALA A 134 -29.20 22.67 8.58
CA ALA A 134 -29.57 22.07 9.85
C ALA A 134 -28.36 21.53 10.66
N THR A 135 -27.26 21.18 9.99
CA THR A 135 -26.03 20.73 10.64
C THR A 135 -25.12 21.86 11.16
N VAL A 136 -25.41 23.11 10.87
CA VAL A 136 -24.61 24.26 11.34
C VAL A 136 -24.66 24.34 12.87
N ALA A 137 -23.50 24.35 13.53
CA ALA A 137 -23.39 24.27 14.98
C ALA A 137 -24.04 25.44 15.70
N ASN A 138 -23.83 26.66 15.23
CA ASN A 138 -24.35 27.87 15.84
C ASN A 138 -25.82 28.11 15.40
N LYS A 139 -26.72 28.18 16.40
CA LYS A 139 -28.17 28.38 16.18
C LYS A 139 -28.46 29.66 15.39
N ARG A 140 -27.87 30.80 15.78
CA ARG A 140 -28.08 32.09 15.11
C ARG A 140 -27.66 32.07 13.64
N LEU A 141 -26.50 31.49 13.35
CA LEU A 141 -26.03 31.33 11.97
C LEU A 141 -26.96 30.42 11.16
N ARG A 142 -27.44 29.33 11.79
CA ARG A 142 -28.38 28.39 11.17
C ARG A 142 -29.69 29.06 10.79
N GLU A 143 -30.27 29.84 11.69
CA GLU A 143 -31.52 30.56 11.47
C GLU A 143 -31.37 31.60 10.36
N ALA A 144 -30.29 32.36 10.37
CA ALA A 144 -29.99 33.38 9.35
C ALA A 144 -29.78 32.77 7.94
N LEU A 145 -29.04 31.66 7.84
CA LEU A 145 -28.85 30.95 6.59
C LEU A 145 -30.16 30.33 6.08
N ALA A 146 -30.97 29.75 6.99
CA ALA A 146 -32.26 29.17 6.65
C ALA A 146 -33.26 30.24 6.16
N ALA A 147 -33.27 31.42 6.80
CA ALA A 147 -34.10 32.54 6.36
C ALA A 147 -33.76 32.99 4.93
N ARG A 148 -32.45 33.12 4.62
CA ARG A 148 -32.01 33.47 3.27
C ARG A 148 -32.35 32.38 2.24
N LEU A 149 -32.16 31.09 2.60
CA LEU A 149 -32.53 30.01 1.70
C LEU A 149 -34.02 30.04 1.32
N ARG A 150 -34.87 30.32 2.30
CA ARG A 150 -36.34 30.47 2.06
C ARG A 150 -36.67 31.63 1.11
N GLN A 151 -35.96 32.80 1.18
CA GLN A 151 -36.13 33.92 0.27
C GLN A 151 -35.84 33.56 -1.18
N PHE A 152 -35.04 32.51 -1.41
CA PHE A 152 -34.70 32.01 -2.74
C PHE A 152 -35.37 30.68 -3.07
N ASN A 153 -36.55 30.41 -2.48
CA ASN A 153 -37.38 29.22 -2.73
C ASN A 153 -36.61 27.89 -2.50
N GLY A 154 -35.67 27.85 -1.55
CA GLY A 154 -34.92 26.65 -1.24
C GLY A 154 -33.75 26.32 -2.20
N ASP A 155 -33.47 27.19 -3.19
CA ASP A 155 -32.34 26.98 -4.10
C ASP A 155 -31.03 27.51 -3.53
N PRO A 156 -30.10 26.63 -3.11
CA PRO A 156 -28.85 27.06 -2.49
C PRO A 156 -27.87 27.74 -3.49
N LYS A 157 -27.97 27.41 -4.80
CA LYS A 157 -27.15 28.08 -5.81
C LYS A 157 -27.53 29.55 -5.92
N LYS A 158 -28.85 29.85 -6.00
CA LYS A 158 -29.31 31.23 -6.05
C LYS A 158 -29.09 31.97 -4.73
N ALA A 159 -29.21 31.32 -3.59
CA ALA A 159 -29.09 31.91 -2.27
C ALA A 159 -27.65 32.29 -1.87
N PHE A 160 -26.64 31.47 -2.26
CA PHE A 160 -25.29 31.57 -1.68
C PHE A 160 -24.16 31.62 -2.71
N THR A 161 -24.44 31.75 -4.01
CA THR A 161 -23.40 31.85 -5.04
C THR A 161 -23.57 33.07 -5.92
N GLY A 162 -22.54 33.39 -6.68
CA GLY A 162 -22.51 34.52 -7.62
C GLY A 162 -22.62 35.86 -6.91
N GLN A 163 -23.60 36.68 -7.28
CA GLN A 163 -23.86 37.99 -6.66
C GLN A 163 -24.44 37.87 -5.25
N ASN A 164 -25.00 36.70 -4.90
CA ASN A 164 -25.57 36.44 -3.58
C ASN A 164 -24.63 35.68 -2.64
N SER A 165 -23.33 35.54 -3.00
CA SER A 165 -22.33 34.98 -2.08
C SER A 165 -22.23 35.83 -0.81
N LEU A 166 -21.89 35.20 0.33
CA LEU A 166 -21.75 35.93 1.62
C LEU A 166 -20.67 37.00 1.59
N GLU A 167 -19.73 36.91 0.67
CA GLU A 167 -18.65 37.89 0.48
C GLU A 167 -19.17 39.17 -0.20
N LYS A 168 -20.11 39.03 -1.16
CA LYS A 168 -20.67 40.17 -1.91
C LYS A 168 -21.94 40.71 -1.27
N LYS A 169 -22.75 39.85 -0.68
CA LYS A 169 -24.00 40.20 -0.02
C LYS A 169 -24.05 39.52 1.36
N PRO A 170 -23.40 40.09 2.39
CA PRO A 170 -23.36 39.52 3.73
C PRO A 170 -24.75 39.43 4.34
N ILE A 171 -24.93 38.46 5.24
CA ILE A 171 -26.10 38.32 6.11
C ILE A 171 -25.71 38.84 7.48
N TYR A 172 -26.39 39.87 7.95
CA TYR A 172 -26.14 40.44 9.27
C TYR A 172 -27.00 39.74 10.33
N LEU A 173 -26.45 39.56 11.50
CA LEU A 173 -27.07 38.89 12.64
C LEU A 173 -27.69 39.90 13.63
N ASP A 174 -27.36 41.17 13.47
CA ASP A 174 -27.79 42.30 14.32
C ASP A 174 -28.34 43.44 13.45
N ALA A 175 -29.24 44.25 14.08
CA ALA A 175 -29.82 45.40 13.42
C ALA A 175 -28.80 46.54 13.15
N ALA A 176 -27.67 46.52 13.84
CA ALA A 176 -26.60 47.53 13.72
C ALA A 176 -25.63 47.18 12.56
N HIS A 177 -25.81 46.06 11.85
CA HIS A 177 -24.95 45.56 10.76
C HIS A 177 -23.48 45.41 11.15
N THR A 178 -23.18 45.11 12.44
CA THR A 178 -21.80 44.94 12.93
C THR A 178 -21.34 43.49 12.90
N VAL A 179 -22.24 42.52 13.03
CA VAL A 179 -21.92 41.09 13.02
C VAL A 179 -22.53 40.40 11.83
N CYS A 180 -21.69 39.82 10.97
CA CYS A 180 -22.17 39.08 9.79
C CYS A 180 -21.89 37.58 9.89
N VAL A 181 -22.64 36.80 9.12
CA VAL A 181 -22.43 35.37 8.95
C VAL A 181 -21.08 35.17 8.23
N PRO A 182 -20.12 34.43 8.82
CA PRO A 182 -18.82 34.21 8.20
C PRO A 182 -18.94 33.34 6.93
N PRO A 183 -18.06 33.51 5.96
CA PRO A 183 -18.05 32.69 4.74
C PRO A 183 -17.83 31.19 4.97
N LYS A 184 -17.19 30.86 6.10
CA LYS A 184 -17.01 29.47 6.57
C LYS A 184 -17.75 29.31 7.89
N VAL A 185 -18.53 28.24 7.98
CA VAL A 185 -19.29 27.89 9.18
C VAL A 185 -18.91 26.50 9.66
N LYS A 186 -19.00 26.29 10.97
CA LYS A 186 -18.81 24.97 11.58
C LYS A 186 -20.11 24.17 11.43
N THR A 187 -20.03 23.03 10.75
CA THR A 187 -21.08 22.04 10.64
C THR A 187 -20.79 20.89 11.61
N VAL A 188 -21.82 20.32 12.22
CA VAL A 188 -21.73 19.18 13.13
C VAL A 188 -22.63 18.09 12.63
N THR A 189 -22.05 16.96 12.28
CA THR A 189 -22.77 15.76 11.81
C THR A 189 -22.52 14.61 12.80
N LEU A 190 -23.52 13.77 13.00
CA LEU A 190 -23.40 12.55 13.79
C LEU A 190 -22.96 11.42 12.86
N GLU A 191 -21.65 11.18 12.79
CA GLU A 191 -21.06 10.20 11.88
C GLU A 191 -20.78 8.87 12.62
N PRO A 192 -21.06 7.73 11.98
CA PRO A 192 -20.63 6.46 12.54
C PRO A 192 -19.10 6.37 12.47
N THR A 193 -18.49 5.96 13.55
CA THR A 193 -17.06 5.67 13.63
C THR A 193 -16.83 4.35 14.33
N TYR A 194 -15.71 3.70 14.03
CA TYR A 194 -15.35 2.45 14.66
C TYR A 194 -14.36 2.67 15.77
N THR A 195 -14.42 1.83 16.79
CA THR A 195 -13.57 1.87 17.97
C THR A 195 -12.59 0.73 17.96
N LEU A 196 -11.37 1.01 18.38
CA LEU A 196 -10.27 0.06 18.45
C LEU A 196 -9.62 0.15 19.83
N ARG A 197 -9.26 -0.99 20.43
CA ARG A 197 -8.46 -1.01 21.65
C ARG A 197 -6.98 -1.02 21.30
N LYS A 198 -6.26 0.02 21.74
CA LYS A 198 -4.85 0.23 21.43
C LYS A 198 -4.01 0.29 22.72
N GLU A 199 -2.77 -0.19 22.65
CA GLU A 199 -1.81 -0.03 23.73
C GLU A 199 -1.37 1.43 23.85
N VAL A 200 -1.12 1.86 25.08
CA VAL A 200 -0.56 3.19 25.34
C VAL A 200 0.92 3.14 24.97
N ASN A 201 1.29 3.84 23.92
CA ASN A 201 2.66 3.97 23.43
C ASN A 201 2.88 5.33 22.76
N LYS A 202 4.10 5.59 22.32
CA LYS A 202 4.49 6.86 21.66
C LYS A 202 3.64 7.27 20.45
N ASP A 203 3.01 6.29 19.77
CA ASP A 203 2.21 6.49 18.56
C ASP A 203 0.71 6.67 18.88
N LEU A 204 0.34 6.73 20.16
CA LEU A 204 -1.04 6.92 20.59
C LEU A 204 -1.47 8.38 20.41
N ASN A 205 -2.51 8.60 19.60
CA ASN A 205 -3.17 9.90 19.55
C ASN A 205 -4.18 10.02 20.71
N VAL A 206 -3.81 10.75 21.76
CA VAL A 206 -4.59 10.89 22.99
C VAL A 206 -5.94 11.58 22.73
N GLU A 207 -6.04 12.46 21.72
CA GLU A 207 -7.31 13.13 21.38
C GLU A 207 -8.39 12.14 20.86
N LYS A 208 -7.96 11.01 20.31
CA LYS A 208 -8.86 9.96 19.83
C LYS A 208 -9.36 9.01 20.92
N VAL A 209 -8.84 9.11 22.14
CA VAL A 209 -9.31 8.29 23.28
C VAL A 209 -10.74 8.65 23.60
N ILE A 210 -11.63 7.65 23.66
CA ILE A 210 -13.08 7.86 23.82
C ILE A 210 -13.42 8.31 25.24
N ASP A 211 -12.87 7.61 26.25
CA ASP A 211 -13.12 7.92 27.64
C ASP A 211 -12.50 9.28 28.03
N PRO A 212 -13.34 10.28 28.46
CA PRO A 212 -12.85 11.61 28.81
C PRO A 212 -11.95 11.61 30.06
N HIS A 213 -12.19 10.70 31.01
CA HIS A 213 -11.39 10.61 32.22
C HIS A 213 -10.00 10.08 31.92
N ILE A 214 -9.93 8.97 31.20
CA ILE A 214 -8.65 8.39 30.75
C ILE A 214 -7.90 9.39 29.84
N ARG A 215 -8.60 10.07 28.95
CA ARG A 215 -8.01 11.11 28.08
C ARG A 215 -7.37 12.23 28.90
N ARG A 216 -8.03 12.68 29.98
CA ARG A 216 -7.48 13.70 30.87
C ARG A 216 -6.20 13.22 31.53
N ILE A 217 -6.20 12.03 32.14
CA ILE A 217 -5.02 11.44 32.79
C ILE A 217 -3.83 11.37 31.80
N LEU A 218 -4.08 10.89 30.57
CA LEU A 218 -3.03 10.80 29.55
C LEU A 218 -2.51 12.17 29.11
N LYS A 219 -3.38 13.19 29.05
CA LYS A 219 -2.96 14.59 28.77
C LYS A 219 -2.14 15.18 29.90
N GLU A 220 -2.51 14.94 31.14
CA GLU A 220 -1.73 15.35 32.32
C GLU A 220 -0.34 14.71 32.27
N ARG A 221 -0.28 13.41 32.02
CA ARG A 221 0.99 12.69 31.83
C ARG A 221 1.85 13.26 30.71
N LEU A 222 1.27 13.62 29.56
CA LEU A 222 2.01 14.27 28.48
C LEU A 222 2.56 15.64 28.90
N LYS A 223 1.80 16.43 29.65
CA LYS A 223 2.27 17.73 30.16
C LYS A 223 3.46 17.59 31.11
N GLU A 224 3.47 16.58 31.99
CA GLU A 224 4.59 16.27 32.90
C GLU A 224 5.89 16.01 32.13
N TYR A 225 5.81 15.50 30.91
CA TYR A 225 6.94 15.20 30.02
C TYR A 225 7.08 16.18 28.86
N ASN A 226 6.66 17.46 29.04
CA ASN A 226 6.76 18.51 28.02
C ASN A 226 6.17 18.11 26.65
N ASN A 227 5.08 17.36 26.64
CA ASN A 227 4.42 16.77 25.47
C ASN A 227 5.29 15.80 24.65
N ASN A 228 6.35 15.25 25.23
CA ASN A 228 7.17 14.20 24.62
C ASN A 228 6.52 12.82 24.83
N ALA A 229 5.72 12.38 23.88
CA ALA A 229 5.01 11.10 23.96
C ALA A 229 5.95 9.88 24.07
N LYS A 230 7.18 9.98 23.53
CA LYS A 230 8.17 8.90 23.61
C LYS A 230 8.63 8.66 25.03
N GLU A 231 8.82 9.72 25.82
CA GLU A 231 9.21 9.63 27.23
C GLU A 231 8.02 9.36 28.13
N ALA A 232 6.89 10.05 27.91
CA ALA A 232 5.69 9.92 28.71
C ALA A 232 5.09 8.50 28.70
N PHE A 233 5.22 7.77 27.59
CA PHE A 233 4.61 6.45 27.38
C PHE A 233 5.64 5.32 27.19
N SER A 234 6.89 5.55 27.59
CA SER A 234 7.91 4.49 27.70
C SER A 234 7.91 3.89 29.10
N ASN A 235 8.46 2.66 29.22
CA ASN A 235 8.69 1.96 30.49
C ASN A 235 7.49 1.94 31.44
N LEU A 236 6.28 1.70 30.88
CA LEU A 236 5.04 1.68 31.66
C LEU A 236 4.94 0.54 32.68
N GLU A 237 5.87 -0.43 32.63
CA GLU A 237 6.02 -1.47 33.64
C GLU A 237 6.65 -0.93 34.92
N GLU A 238 7.66 -0.06 34.80
CA GLU A 238 8.37 0.56 35.92
C GLU A 238 7.69 1.85 36.39
N ASN A 239 7.11 2.60 35.45
CA ASN A 239 6.47 3.88 35.70
C ASN A 239 5.02 3.91 35.14
N PRO A 240 4.10 3.16 35.77
CA PRO A 240 2.75 2.97 35.26
C PRO A 240 1.90 4.24 35.35
N ILE A 241 0.98 4.40 34.41
CA ILE A 241 -0.04 5.44 34.41
C ILE A 241 -1.24 4.89 35.18
N TRP A 242 -1.52 5.44 36.35
CA TRP A 242 -2.57 4.94 37.22
C TRP A 242 -3.95 5.47 36.83
N LEU A 243 -4.92 4.57 36.65
CA LEU A 243 -6.32 4.88 36.66
C LEU A 243 -6.82 4.99 38.10
N ASN A 244 -6.37 4.05 38.94
CA ASN A 244 -6.60 4.09 40.39
C ASN A 244 -5.38 3.51 41.11
N LYS A 245 -4.58 4.37 41.74
CA LYS A 245 -3.32 4.01 42.38
C LYS A 245 -3.55 3.14 43.63
N GLU A 246 -4.60 3.43 44.40
CA GLU A 246 -4.91 2.69 45.62
C GLU A 246 -5.26 1.23 45.35
N ARG A 247 -5.96 0.98 44.22
CA ARG A 247 -6.35 -0.36 43.75
C ARG A 247 -5.34 -1.02 42.83
N GLY A 248 -4.22 -0.38 42.56
CA GLY A 248 -3.18 -0.90 41.65
C GLY A 248 -3.63 -1.02 40.19
N ILE A 249 -4.64 -0.24 39.76
CA ILE A 249 -5.18 -0.31 38.39
C ILE A 249 -4.42 0.66 37.49
N ALA A 250 -3.60 0.13 36.58
CA ALA A 250 -2.85 0.91 35.61
C ALA A 250 -3.52 0.89 34.23
N ILE A 251 -3.38 2.00 33.50
CA ILE A 251 -3.84 2.14 32.11
C ILE A 251 -2.80 1.55 31.17
N LYS A 252 -3.06 0.35 30.66
CA LYS A 252 -2.19 -0.32 29.67
C LYS A 252 -2.72 -0.21 28.24
N ARG A 253 -4.05 -0.26 28.09
CA ARG A 253 -4.76 -0.18 26.81
C ARG A 253 -5.95 0.74 26.91
N VAL A 254 -6.20 1.48 25.84
CA VAL A 254 -7.30 2.44 25.75
C VAL A 254 -8.14 2.21 24.50
N THR A 255 -9.41 2.57 24.54
CA THR A 255 -10.29 2.51 23.36
C THR A 255 -10.23 3.86 22.65
N ILE A 256 -9.84 3.83 21.38
CA ILE A 256 -9.76 4.99 20.50
C ILE A 256 -10.85 4.93 19.43
N SER A 257 -11.22 6.09 18.89
CA SER A 257 -12.15 6.25 17.78
C SER A 257 -11.43 6.66 16.48
N GLY A 258 -12.17 6.68 15.37
CA GLY A 258 -11.67 7.20 14.10
C GLY A 258 -10.95 6.16 13.23
N VAL A 259 -11.33 4.91 13.33
CA VAL A 259 -10.94 3.86 12.38
C VAL A 259 -11.90 3.92 11.20
N SER A 260 -11.37 4.12 9.99
CA SER A 260 -12.18 4.28 8.76
C SER A 260 -12.31 3.00 7.92
N ASN A 261 -11.38 2.03 8.08
CA ASN A 261 -11.28 0.84 7.21
C ASN A 261 -11.81 -0.40 7.92
N ALA A 262 -13.04 -0.34 8.45
CA ALA A 262 -13.63 -1.47 9.13
C ALA A 262 -14.53 -2.27 8.19
N ILE A 263 -14.33 -3.59 8.15
CA ILE A 263 -15.18 -4.54 7.45
C ILE A 263 -15.88 -5.42 8.48
N ALA A 264 -17.16 -5.73 8.30
CA ALA A 264 -17.88 -6.66 9.12
C ALA A 264 -17.29 -8.07 8.96
N LEU A 265 -16.96 -8.71 10.08
CA LEU A 265 -16.43 -10.08 10.11
C LEU A 265 -17.56 -11.12 10.20
N HIS A 266 -18.51 -10.87 11.11
CA HIS A 266 -19.64 -11.74 11.34
C HIS A 266 -20.95 -10.95 11.41
N ASP A 267 -22.04 -11.61 11.02
CA ASP A 267 -23.40 -11.10 11.18
C ASP A 267 -23.98 -11.56 12.52
N LYS A 268 -24.87 -10.76 13.11
CA LYS A 268 -25.66 -11.14 14.26
C LYS A 268 -26.68 -12.22 13.88
N HIS A 269 -26.79 -13.20 14.73
CA HIS A 269 -27.81 -14.24 14.61
C HIS A 269 -28.70 -14.26 15.86
N ASP A 270 -29.94 -14.65 15.69
CA ASP A 270 -30.84 -14.94 16.80
C ASP A 270 -30.50 -16.32 17.40
N HIS A 271 -31.24 -16.71 18.45
CA HIS A 271 -31.06 -17.99 19.13
C HIS A 271 -31.40 -19.22 18.26
N HIS A 272 -32.06 -19.01 17.12
CA HIS A 272 -32.33 -20.04 16.12
C HIS A 272 -31.29 -20.07 14.99
N GLY A 273 -30.26 -19.23 15.02
CA GLY A 273 -29.23 -19.14 14.00
C GLY A 273 -29.64 -18.35 12.75
N LYS A 274 -30.78 -17.65 12.78
CA LYS A 274 -31.22 -16.79 11.68
C LYS A 274 -30.53 -15.41 11.77
N LYS A 275 -30.07 -14.89 10.64
CA LYS A 275 -29.46 -13.54 10.59
C LYS A 275 -30.44 -12.46 10.99
N LEU A 276 -30.02 -11.60 11.89
CA LEU A 276 -30.75 -10.39 12.23
C LEU A 276 -30.54 -9.32 11.17
N LEU A 277 -31.63 -8.70 10.71
CA LEU A 277 -31.61 -7.67 9.67
C LEU A 277 -31.90 -6.31 10.30
N ASP A 278 -31.36 -5.24 9.69
CA ASP A 278 -31.69 -3.86 10.04
C ASP A 278 -33.03 -3.44 9.42
N SER A 279 -33.44 -2.18 9.64
CA SER A 279 -34.68 -1.60 9.09
C SER A 279 -34.71 -1.55 7.56
N GLU A 280 -33.56 -1.71 6.90
CA GLU A 280 -33.39 -1.70 5.44
C GLU A 280 -33.21 -3.13 4.87
N GLY A 281 -33.39 -4.16 5.71
CA GLY A 281 -33.26 -5.57 5.30
C GLY A 281 -31.82 -6.06 5.14
N ARG A 282 -30.82 -5.30 5.60
CA ARG A 282 -29.40 -5.69 5.53
C ARG A 282 -28.97 -6.44 6.79
N PRO A 283 -28.05 -7.42 6.68
CA PRO A 283 -27.51 -8.12 7.84
C PRO A 283 -26.88 -7.15 8.85
N MET A 284 -27.21 -7.31 10.13
CA MET A 284 -26.61 -6.53 11.20
C MET A 284 -25.24 -7.10 11.58
N PRO A 285 -24.14 -6.33 11.49
CA PRO A 285 -22.83 -6.83 11.86
C PRO A 285 -22.63 -6.94 13.37
N THR A 286 -21.87 -7.95 13.81
CA THR A 286 -21.47 -8.15 15.20
C THR A 286 -20.07 -7.64 15.46
N ASP A 287 -19.11 -8.12 14.66
CA ASP A 287 -17.70 -7.88 14.81
C ASP A 287 -17.15 -7.17 13.58
N PHE A 288 -16.14 -6.36 13.82
CA PHE A 288 -15.46 -5.60 12.78
C PHE A 288 -13.97 -5.85 12.84
N VAL A 289 -13.34 -5.84 11.67
CA VAL A 289 -11.88 -5.94 11.54
C VAL A 289 -11.37 -4.80 10.67
N SER A 290 -10.18 -4.31 10.99
CA SER A 290 -9.42 -3.43 10.10
C SER A 290 -8.62 -4.30 9.14
N THR A 291 -8.89 -4.18 7.85
CA THR A 291 -8.15 -4.91 6.82
C THR A 291 -6.67 -4.57 6.87
N SER A 292 -5.83 -5.56 6.58
CA SER A 292 -4.39 -5.38 6.48
C SER A 292 -4.00 -4.83 5.10
N ASN A 293 -2.93 -5.33 4.53
CA ASN A 293 -2.40 -4.86 3.25
C ASN A 293 -3.36 -5.12 2.07
N ASN A 294 -3.25 -4.29 1.06
CA ASN A 294 -3.91 -4.50 -0.21
C ASN A 294 -3.29 -5.71 -0.94
N HIS A 295 -4.13 -6.59 -1.48
CA HIS A 295 -3.68 -7.72 -2.28
C HIS A 295 -3.38 -7.29 -3.70
N HIS A 296 -4.32 -6.55 -4.32
CA HIS A 296 -4.16 -6.01 -5.66
C HIS A 296 -5.01 -4.77 -5.87
N VAL A 297 -4.69 -4.06 -6.92
CA VAL A 297 -5.51 -2.99 -7.47
C VAL A 297 -5.90 -3.40 -8.88
N ALA A 298 -7.18 -3.44 -9.19
CA ALA A 298 -7.69 -3.62 -10.53
C ALA A 298 -7.94 -2.25 -11.17
N ILE A 299 -7.46 -2.08 -12.39
CA ILE A 299 -7.62 -0.85 -13.17
C ILE A 299 -8.65 -1.09 -14.26
N PHE A 300 -9.58 -0.17 -14.34
CA PHE A 300 -10.68 -0.16 -15.28
C PHE A 300 -10.67 1.13 -16.09
N ARG A 301 -11.38 1.12 -17.20
CA ARG A 301 -11.72 2.31 -17.98
C ARG A 301 -13.22 2.50 -17.91
N ASP A 302 -13.67 3.68 -17.50
CA ASP A 302 -15.09 4.03 -17.49
C ASP A 302 -15.63 4.34 -18.90
N ALA A 303 -16.94 4.60 -19.00
CA ALA A 303 -17.60 4.92 -20.26
C ALA A 303 -17.09 6.23 -20.90
N GLU A 304 -16.58 7.16 -20.09
CA GLU A 304 -15.98 8.42 -20.53
C GLU A 304 -14.50 8.28 -20.94
N GLY A 305 -13.91 7.08 -20.79
CA GLY A 305 -12.50 6.80 -21.13
C GLY A 305 -11.51 7.08 -20.01
N ASN A 306 -11.94 7.49 -18.81
CA ASN A 306 -11.07 7.76 -17.67
C ASN A 306 -10.69 6.46 -16.96
N LEU A 307 -9.49 6.44 -16.37
CA LEU A 307 -9.07 5.31 -15.54
C LEU A 307 -9.72 5.36 -14.16
N GLN A 308 -10.21 4.22 -13.73
CA GLN A 308 -10.79 3.97 -12.42
C GLN A 308 -10.04 2.83 -11.72
N GLU A 309 -10.04 2.86 -10.38
CA GLU A 309 -9.37 1.82 -9.57
C GLU A 309 -10.37 1.08 -8.68
N HIS A 310 -10.16 -0.21 -8.52
CA HIS A 310 -10.77 -1.02 -7.47
C HIS A 310 -9.68 -1.69 -6.63
N ILE A 311 -9.60 -1.31 -5.37
CA ILE A 311 -8.59 -1.80 -4.44
C ILE A 311 -9.18 -2.96 -3.66
N VAL A 312 -8.55 -4.13 -3.78
CA VAL A 312 -8.95 -5.35 -3.08
C VAL A 312 -7.96 -5.64 -1.96
N SER A 313 -8.45 -5.69 -0.73
CA SER A 313 -7.64 -6.05 0.44
C SER A 313 -7.28 -7.55 0.42
N PHE A 314 -6.23 -7.93 1.18
CA PHE A 314 -5.90 -9.35 1.33
C PHE A 314 -7.03 -10.13 2.01
N PHE A 315 -7.74 -9.49 2.94
CA PHE A 315 -8.93 -10.06 3.58
C PHE A 315 -10.01 -10.42 2.54
N GLU A 316 -10.37 -9.46 1.69
CA GLU A 316 -11.38 -9.66 0.65
C GLU A 316 -10.96 -10.72 -0.37
N ALA A 317 -9.70 -10.66 -0.84
CA ALA A 317 -9.13 -11.68 -1.73
C ALA A 317 -9.22 -13.09 -1.14
N THR A 318 -9.01 -13.22 0.18
CA THR A 318 -9.13 -14.48 0.91
C THR A 318 -10.58 -14.93 1.03
N MET A 319 -11.49 -14.03 1.34
CA MET A 319 -12.93 -14.33 1.42
C MET A 319 -13.46 -14.81 0.06
N ARG A 320 -13.13 -14.12 -1.03
CA ARG A 320 -13.49 -14.56 -2.39
C ARG A 320 -12.93 -15.95 -2.72
N ALA A 321 -11.65 -16.18 -2.42
CA ALA A 321 -11.02 -17.49 -2.62
C ALA A 321 -11.66 -18.60 -1.77
N SER A 322 -12.09 -18.31 -0.54
CA SER A 322 -12.79 -19.29 0.33
C SER A 322 -14.19 -19.64 -0.17
N GLN A 323 -14.84 -18.71 -0.85
CA GLN A 323 -16.14 -18.88 -1.50
C GLN A 323 -16.05 -19.46 -2.92
N HIS A 324 -14.84 -19.84 -3.35
CA HIS A 324 -14.56 -20.33 -4.72
C HIS A 324 -14.87 -19.30 -5.82
N LEU A 325 -14.91 -18.01 -5.47
CA LEU A 325 -15.06 -16.93 -6.43
C LEU A 325 -13.70 -16.53 -7.01
N PRO A 326 -13.65 -15.96 -8.22
CA PRO A 326 -12.44 -15.39 -8.77
C PRO A 326 -11.87 -14.30 -7.82
N VAL A 327 -10.58 -14.38 -7.50
CA VAL A 327 -9.91 -13.39 -6.63
C VAL A 327 -9.88 -12.01 -7.28
N ILE A 328 -9.74 -11.98 -8.61
CA ILE A 328 -9.81 -10.76 -9.42
C ILE A 328 -11.22 -10.65 -9.98
N GLU A 329 -11.91 -9.58 -9.64
CA GLU A 329 -13.25 -9.27 -10.14
C GLU A 329 -13.13 -8.41 -11.40
N ARG A 330 -13.23 -9.08 -12.55
CA ARG A 330 -13.09 -8.39 -13.85
C ARG A 330 -14.38 -7.68 -14.28
N ASP A 331 -15.51 -8.08 -13.73
CA ASP A 331 -16.84 -7.53 -14.04
C ASP A 331 -17.29 -6.46 -13.01
N TYR A 332 -16.37 -5.92 -12.21
CA TYR A 332 -16.69 -4.87 -11.24
C TYR A 332 -17.21 -3.62 -11.94
N ASN A 333 -18.39 -3.13 -11.52
CA ASN A 333 -19.11 -2.00 -12.12
C ASN A 333 -19.36 -2.12 -13.65
N LYS A 334 -19.51 -3.34 -14.16
CA LYS A 334 -19.77 -3.58 -15.59
C LYS A 334 -21.08 -2.92 -16.06
N GLU A 335 -22.09 -2.86 -15.19
CA GLU A 335 -23.35 -2.17 -15.43
C GLU A 335 -23.19 -0.64 -15.60
N LEU A 336 -22.11 -0.06 -15.07
CA LEU A 336 -21.72 1.34 -15.25
C LEU A 336 -20.83 1.55 -16.49
N GLY A 337 -20.66 0.53 -17.32
CA GLY A 337 -19.82 0.58 -18.52
C GLY A 337 -18.31 0.47 -18.26
N TRP A 338 -17.90 0.04 -17.07
CA TRP A 338 -16.48 -0.11 -16.78
C TRP A 338 -15.89 -1.32 -17.49
N GLN A 339 -14.75 -1.12 -18.15
CA GLN A 339 -13.98 -2.15 -18.84
C GLN A 339 -12.70 -2.45 -18.08
N PHE A 340 -12.49 -3.71 -17.74
CA PHE A 340 -11.29 -4.19 -17.09
C PHE A 340 -10.07 -4.06 -18.02
N LEU A 341 -8.95 -3.53 -17.49
CA LEU A 341 -7.69 -3.39 -18.22
C LEU A 341 -6.63 -4.36 -17.69
N PHE A 342 -6.22 -4.19 -16.44
CA PHE A 342 -5.19 -5.02 -15.81
C PHE A 342 -5.25 -4.92 -14.29
N THR A 343 -4.54 -5.84 -13.62
CA THR A 343 -4.30 -5.79 -12.19
C THR A 343 -2.85 -5.44 -11.88
N MET A 344 -2.64 -4.77 -10.75
CA MET A 344 -1.33 -4.55 -10.14
C MET A 344 -1.24 -5.30 -8.82
N LYS A 345 -0.24 -6.19 -8.68
CA LYS A 345 0.12 -6.88 -7.43
C LYS A 345 1.56 -6.58 -7.08
N GLN A 346 1.92 -6.70 -5.81
CA GLN A 346 3.30 -6.53 -5.38
C GLN A 346 4.25 -7.48 -6.15
N ASN A 347 5.35 -6.93 -6.65
CA ASN A 347 6.35 -7.60 -7.49
C ASN A 347 5.90 -8.00 -8.90
N GLU A 348 4.75 -7.54 -9.38
CA GLU A 348 4.43 -7.60 -10.81
C GLU A 348 5.15 -6.49 -11.57
N TYR A 349 5.43 -6.72 -12.85
CA TYR A 349 6.26 -5.87 -13.69
C TYR A 349 5.43 -5.11 -14.71
N PHE A 350 5.84 -3.85 -14.91
CA PHE A 350 5.25 -2.94 -15.88
C PHE A 350 6.34 -2.20 -16.65
N VAL A 351 6.17 -2.12 -17.96
CA VAL A 351 6.99 -1.30 -18.84
C VAL A 351 6.32 0.06 -19.00
N PHE A 352 7.05 1.12 -18.70
CA PHE A 352 6.54 2.50 -18.76
C PHE A 352 6.95 3.17 -20.07
N PRO A 353 6.10 4.00 -20.68
CA PRO A 353 6.51 4.85 -21.76
C PRO A 353 7.54 5.89 -21.28
N ASN A 354 8.39 6.35 -22.19
CA ASN A 354 9.43 7.33 -21.91
C ASN A 354 9.43 8.43 -22.98
N GLU A 355 8.81 9.55 -22.66
CA GLU A 355 8.71 10.70 -23.56
C GLU A 355 10.07 11.27 -23.98
N LYS A 356 11.10 11.16 -23.11
CA LYS A 356 12.44 11.71 -23.40
C LYS A 356 13.18 10.90 -24.49
N THR A 357 12.95 9.59 -24.56
CA THR A 357 13.57 8.72 -25.56
C THR A 357 12.62 8.38 -26.71
N GLY A 358 11.35 8.76 -26.60
CA GLY A 358 10.30 8.36 -27.55
C GLY A 358 9.87 6.89 -27.42
N PHE A 359 10.29 6.21 -26.36
CA PHE A 359 9.95 4.79 -26.17
C PHE A 359 8.48 4.63 -25.82
N ASN A 360 7.76 3.83 -26.60
CA ASN A 360 6.38 3.46 -26.38
C ASN A 360 6.24 1.92 -26.29
N PRO A 361 5.91 1.36 -25.12
CA PRO A 361 5.79 -0.09 -24.97
C PRO A 361 4.61 -0.69 -25.72
N ASN A 362 3.64 0.11 -26.18
CA ASN A 362 2.53 -0.38 -27.00
C ASN A 362 2.88 -0.51 -28.50
N GLU A 363 3.98 0.10 -28.93
CA GLU A 363 4.47 0.07 -30.32
C GLU A 363 5.72 -0.80 -30.46
N THR A 364 6.34 -1.18 -29.35
CA THR A 364 7.56 -1.99 -29.31
C THR A 364 7.21 -3.46 -29.11
N ASP A 365 7.84 -4.36 -29.87
CA ASP A 365 7.74 -5.80 -29.58
C ASP A 365 8.50 -6.13 -28.30
N LEU A 366 7.74 -6.30 -27.19
CA LEU A 366 8.27 -6.58 -25.86
C LEU A 366 8.78 -8.03 -25.71
N LEU A 367 8.46 -8.91 -26.64
CA LEU A 367 8.94 -10.30 -26.62
C LEU A 367 10.28 -10.48 -27.33
N ASP A 368 10.67 -9.54 -28.21
CA ASP A 368 11.96 -9.62 -28.94
C ASP A 368 13.12 -9.21 -28.01
N PRO A 369 14.08 -10.12 -27.74
CA PRO A 369 15.27 -9.82 -26.94
C PRO A 369 16.11 -8.64 -27.42
N LYS A 370 16.04 -8.29 -28.71
CA LYS A 370 16.75 -7.13 -29.26
C LYS A 370 16.34 -5.81 -28.62
N ASN A 371 15.12 -5.75 -28.10
CA ASN A 371 14.56 -4.57 -27.45
C ASN A 371 14.84 -4.53 -25.94
N TYR A 372 15.48 -5.56 -25.35
CA TYR A 372 15.64 -5.69 -23.91
C TYR A 372 16.48 -4.58 -23.28
N ALA A 373 17.46 -4.03 -23.99
CA ALA A 373 18.23 -2.88 -23.50
C ALA A 373 17.34 -1.66 -23.22
N GLU A 374 16.37 -1.41 -24.10
CA GLU A 374 15.45 -0.28 -23.94
C GLU A 374 14.31 -0.61 -22.97
N ILE A 375 13.80 -1.84 -23.02
CA ILE A 375 12.82 -2.34 -22.05
C ILE A 375 13.41 -2.29 -20.63
N SER A 376 14.65 -2.73 -20.42
CA SER A 376 15.35 -2.71 -19.14
C SER A 376 15.35 -1.31 -18.51
N ARG A 377 15.60 -0.26 -19.28
CA ARG A 377 15.60 1.12 -18.78
C ARG A 377 14.22 1.60 -18.29
N ASN A 378 13.15 0.97 -18.77
CA ASN A 378 11.77 1.39 -18.53
C ASN A 378 10.94 0.32 -17.79
N LEU A 379 11.57 -0.76 -17.29
CA LEU A 379 10.93 -1.85 -16.59
C LEU A 379 10.92 -1.60 -15.07
N PHE A 380 9.73 -1.54 -14.50
CA PHE A 380 9.52 -1.31 -13.09
C PHE A 380 8.64 -2.38 -12.48
N ARG A 381 8.90 -2.72 -11.23
CA ARG A 381 8.06 -3.61 -10.43
C ARG A 381 7.24 -2.85 -9.40
N VAL A 382 6.05 -3.33 -9.13
CA VAL A 382 5.16 -2.78 -8.10
C VAL A 382 5.76 -3.02 -6.71
N GLN A 383 5.98 -1.95 -5.95
CA GLN A 383 6.48 -2.00 -4.56
C GLN A 383 5.39 -1.80 -3.54
N LYS A 384 4.53 -0.78 -3.73
CA LYS A 384 3.45 -0.43 -2.80
C LYS A 384 2.19 -0.04 -3.57
N LEU A 385 1.05 -0.46 -3.04
CA LEU A 385 -0.28 -0.15 -3.56
C LEU A 385 -1.11 0.49 -2.46
N ALA A 386 -1.50 1.73 -2.65
CA ALA A 386 -2.47 2.44 -1.82
C ALA A 386 -3.43 3.21 -2.73
N THR A 387 -4.53 3.74 -2.20
CA THR A 387 -5.50 4.51 -2.96
C THR A 387 -4.84 5.69 -3.68
N LYS A 388 -4.84 5.66 -5.00
CA LYS A 388 -4.21 6.67 -5.86
C LYS A 388 -2.75 6.99 -5.48
N ASP A 389 -2.03 6.02 -4.91
CA ASP A 389 -0.63 6.18 -4.51
C ASP A 389 0.14 4.87 -4.75
N TYR A 390 0.68 4.72 -5.94
CA TYR A 390 1.39 3.53 -6.39
C TYR A 390 2.87 3.81 -6.46
N TRP A 391 3.66 2.89 -5.90
CA TRP A 391 5.11 2.98 -5.91
C TRP A 391 5.69 1.85 -6.71
N PHE A 392 6.51 2.21 -7.68
CA PHE A 392 7.22 1.28 -8.56
C PHE A 392 8.72 1.46 -8.38
N ARG A 393 9.44 0.36 -8.30
CA ARG A 393 10.90 0.34 -8.30
C ARG A 393 11.41 -0.21 -9.60
N HIS A 394 12.53 0.33 -10.06
CA HIS A 394 13.23 -0.24 -11.20
C HIS A 394 13.57 -1.71 -10.95
N HIS A 395 13.52 -2.56 -11.96
CA HIS A 395 13.74 -4.01 -11.79
C HIS A 395 15.14 -4.35 -11.25
N LEU A 396 16.15 -3.52 -11.52
CA LEU A 396 17.52 -3.67 -11.00
C LEU A 396 17.65 -3.35 -9.51
N GLU A 397 16.68 -2.65 -8.92
CA GLU A 397 16.66 -2.31 -7.49
C GLU A 397 16.14 -3.48 -6.66
N THR A 398 17.04 -4.34 -6.21
CA THR A 398 16.70 -5.57 -5.47
C THR A 398 16.52 -5.37 -3.97
N THR A 399 16.96 -4.22 -3.43
CA THR A 399 16.86 -3.92 -2.00
C THR A 399 15.42 -3.69 -1.56
N THR A 400 15.09 -4.08 -0.32
CA THR A 400 13.75 -3.92 0.26
C THR A 400 13.62 -2.72 1.19
N ASN A 401 14.74 -2.07 1.55
CA ASN A 401 14.77 -0.94 2.48
C ASN A 401 14.07 0.29 1.91
N THR A 402 13.16 0.88 2.72
CA THR A 402 12.13 1.78 2.20
C THR A 402 12.31 3.26 2.54
N THR A 403 13.20 3.68 3.46
CA THR A 403 13.02 4.99 4.07
C THR A 403 14.20 5.97 4.05
N LYS A 404 15.45 5.52 4.02
CA LYS A 404 16.59 6.47 4.05
C LYS A 404 17.43 6.52 2.77
N GLU A 405 17.27 5.55 1.88
CA GLU A 405 18.11 5.38 0.69
C GLU A 405 17.38 5.65 -0.64
N LEU A 406 16.14 6.18 -0.59
CA LEU A 406 15.33 6.44 -1.79
C LEU A 406 15.97 7.46 -2.75
N SER A 407 16.84 8.35 -2.28
CA SER A 407 17.51 9.33 -3.13
C SER A 407 18.47 8.70 -4.14
N ASN A 408 18.97 7.50 -3.84
CA ASN A 408 19.94 6.77 -4.68
C ASN A 408 19.31 5.64 -5.51
N LEU A 409 18.00 5.40 -5.35
CA LEU A 409 17.28 4.33 -6.04
C LEU A 409 16.49 4.87 -7.22
N ILE A 410 16.43 4.10 -8.30
CA ILE A 410 15.56 4.41 -9.45
C ILE A 410 14.16 3.91 -9.13
N TRP A 411 13.22 4.85 -8.97
CA TRP A 411 11.83 4.56 -8.63
C TRP A 411 10.87 5.57 -9.24
N ARG A 412 9.60 5.19 -9.31
CA ARG A 412 8.49 6.05 -9.76
C ARG A 412 7.36 6.00 -8.75
N ARG A 413 6.78 7.16 -8.46
CA ARG A 413 5.55 7.29 -7.68
C ARG A 413 4.45 7.85 -8.58
N VAL A 414 3.33 7.14 -8.63
CA VAL A 414 2.16 7.53 -9.41
C VAL A 414 1.03 7.86 -8.45
N THR A 415 0.64 9.14 -8.41
CA THR A 415 -0.41 9.67 -7.53
C THR A 415 -1.68 10.06 -8.27
N ALA A 416 -1.71 9.89 -9.59
CA ALA A 416 -2.87 10.18 -10.43
C ALA A 416 -3.05 9.04 -11.44
N LEU A 417 -4.27 8.54 -11.57
CA LEU A 417 -4.59 7.38 -12.43
C LEU A 417 -4.23 7.61 -13.89
N ASN A 418 -4.40 8.82 -14.42
CA ASN A 418 -4.04 9.15 -15.80
C ASN A 418 -2.55 8.89 -16.14
N LYS A 419 -1.66 8.91 -15.15
CA LYS A 419 -0.23 8.57 -15.33
C LYS A 419 0.03 7.07 -15.50
N LEU A 420 -1.00 6.24 -15.36
CA LEU A 420 -0.95 4.82 -15.70
C LEU A 420 -1.32 4.56 -17.17
N ASN A 421 -1.73 5.59 -17.93
CA ASN A 421 -1.99 5.42 -19.34
C ASN A 421 -0.70 5.03 -20.08
N GLY A 422 -0.84 4.06 -20.99
CA GLY A 422 0.26 3.61 -21.85
C GLY A 422 1.25 2.65 -21.18
N ILE A 423 1.12 2.34 -19.88
CA ILE A 423 1.93 1.30 -19.26
C ILE A 423 1.48 -0.08 -19.73
N VAL A 424 2.41 -1.00 -19.87
CA VAL A 424 2.13 -2.37 -20.31
C VAL A 424 2.60 -3.35 -19.23
N LYS A 425 1.70 -4.21 -18.77
CA LYS A 425 2.01 -5.30 -17.86
C LYS A 425 2.79 -6.38 -18.56
N VAL A 426 3.85 -6.88 -17.94
CA VAL A 426 4.65 -7.97 -18.49
C VAL A 426 4.97 -9.03 -17.43
N ARG A 427 5.14 -10.26 -17.89
CA ARG A 427 5.62 -11.36 -17.05
C ARG A 427 7.04 -11.72 -17.43
N VAL A 428 7.96 -11.53 -16.48
CA VAL A 428 9.38 -11.92 -16.65
C VAL A 428 9.60 -13.26 -15.97
N ASN A 429 10.19 -14.22 -16.67
CA ASN A 429 10.54 -15.54 -16.12
C ASN A 429 11.81 -15.45 -15.24
N HIS A 430 12.21 -16.57 -14.62
CA HIS A 430 13.37 -16.63 -13.72
C HIS A 430 14.72 -16.47 -14.41
N ILE A 431 14.78 -16.57 -15.73
CA ILE A 431 15.99 -16.36 -16.53
C ILE A 431 16.03 -14.98 -17.22
N GLY A 432 15.09 -14.09 -16.86
CA GLY A 432 15.08 -12.71 -17.36
C GLY A 432 14.47 -12.54 -18.76
N GLN A 433 13.57 -13.41 -19.19
CA GLN A 433 12.86 -13.26 -20.46
C GLN A 433 11.41 -12.85 -20.22
N ILE A 434 10.88 -11.99 -21.06
CA ILE A 434 9.45 -11.67 -21.09
C ILE A 434 8.71 -12.83 -21.77
N VAL A 435 7.77 -13.43 -21.07
CA VAL A 435 7.00 -14.60 -21.52
C VAL A 435 5.51 -14.32 -21.71
N ALA A 436 5.04 -13.17 -21.28
CA ALA A 436 3.66 -12.72 -21.50
C ALA A 436 3.61 -11.18 -21.46
N VAL A 437 2.71 -10.63 -22.27
CA VAL A 437 2.42 -9.19 -22.37
C VAL A 437 0.92 -8.99 -22.13
N GLY A 438 0.56 -7.97 -21.35
CA GLY A 438 -0.81 -7.71 -20.93
C GLY A 438 -1.19 -8.43 -19.63
N GLU A 439 -2.48 -8.54 -19.34
CA GLU A 439 -2.99 -9.29 -18.18
C GLU A 439 -2.98 -10.80 -18.48
N TYR A 440 -2.53 -11.60 -17.54
CA TYR A 440 -2.33 -13.05 -17.67
C TYR A 440 -2.88 -13.85 -16.48
#